data_d8e6bee8e63a4bc9496f4e344dd87202
#
_entry.id   d8e6bee8e63a4bc9496f4e344dd87202
#
_cell.length_a   1.000
_cell.length_b   1.000
_cell.length_c   1.000
_cell.angle_alpha   90.00
_cell.angle_beta   90.00
_cell.angle_gamma   90.00
#
_symmetry.space_group_name_H-M   'P 1'
#
loop_
_entity.id
_entity.type
_entity.pdbx_description
1 polymer ?
#
loop_
_entity_poly.entity_id
_entity_poly.type
_entity_poly.pdbx_seq_one_letter_code
_entity_poly.pdbx_strand_id
1 'polypeptide(L)'
;MGKKKLQGADGMNFQLQLTIKGLESINLPEENLTNESGNDIMKISCWGGKLSAYVNLPNAIRPNNVQPFQLSDCIKIELVRNQVIEHMRSYLQKHLKDKYSDEFLSMMSVTKMECNLTIKCVGDCKPKDVIRLFERSFAKVTVYKETDPNGKTHRKPERGITTTKPHEWVLKVYDKTFQQRQAGNLKVESNLIRVELVFLDRMLDRMYSSKKSLEDILTRKAIKTLIDQYHMGSIQKIG
;
A
#
# COMPACT_ATOMS: atom_id res chain seq x y z
N MET A 1 0.51 6.37 -30.51
CA MET A 1 -0.09 5.41 -29.55
C MET A 1 -0.01 6.02 -28.16
N GLY A 2 -1.14 6.24 -27.51
CA GLY A 2 -1.18 6.88 -26.19
C GLY A 2 -0.51 6.05 -25.10
N LYS A 3 0.23 6.71 -24.19
CA LYS A 3 0.86 6.09 -23.02
C LYS A 3 -0.24 5.48 -22.13
N LYS A 4 -0.23 4.17 -21.94
CA LYS A 4 -1.19 3.51 -21.04
C LYS A 4 -0.75 3.78 -19.60
N LYS A 5 -1.48 4.64 -18.91
CA LYS A 5 -1.30 4.91 -17.47
C LYS A 5 -2.15 3.91 -16.68
N LEU A 6 -1.54 3.26 -15.69
CA LEU A 6 -2.23 2.41 -14.74
C LEU A 6 -2.22 3.12 -13.38
N GLN A 7 -3.38 3.50 -12.89
CA GLN A 7 -3.58 4.24 -11.65
C GLN A 7 -4.34 3.39 -10.64
N GLY A 8 -4.02 3.51 -9.36
CA GLY A 8 -4.79 2.78 -8.36
C GLY A 8 -4.30 2.95 -6.94
N ALA A 9 -5.03 2.32 -6.03
CA ALA A 9 -4.66 2.13 -4.64
C ALA A 9 -4.12 0.70 -4.45
N ASP A 10 -2.96 0.56 -3.85
CA ASP A 10 -2.19 -0.69 -3.83
C ASP A 10 -2.33 -1.44 -2.51
N GLY A 11 -2.46 -0.72 -1.40
CA GLY A 11 -2.59 -1.33 -0.10
C GLY A 11 -3.02 -0.36 0.98
N MET A 12 -3.57 -0.91 2.04
CA MET A 12 -3.99 -0.18 3.24
C MET A 12 -3.46 -0.87 4.48
N ASN A 13 -2.93 -0.07 5.42
CA ASN A 13 -2.60 -0.54 6.76
C ASN A 13 -3.68 -0.10 7.74
N PHE A 14 -4.14 -1.06 8.54
CA PHE A 14 -5.07 -0.83 9.64
C PHE A 14 -4.35 -1.02 10.96
N GLN A 15 -4.59 -0.13 11.92
CA GLN A 15 -4.04 -0.26 13.27
C GLN A 15 -5.12 0.02 14.30
N LEU A 16 -5.19 -0.84 15.30
CA LEU A 16 -6.04 -0.69 16.47
C LEU A 16 -5.22 -0.95 17.72
N GLN A 17 -5.20 0.01 18.65
CA GLN A 17 -4.71 -0.23 19.99
C GLN A 17 -5.85 -0.87 20.81
N LEU A 18 -5.64 -2.09 21.27
CA LEU A 18 -6.59 -2.75 22.15
C LEU A 18 -6.48 -2.15 23.56
N THR A 19 -7.49 -1.35 23.94
CA THR A 19 -7.52 -0.67 25.23
C THR A 19 -8.38 -1.38 26.28
N ILE A 20 -8.83 -2.60 25.98
CA ILE A 20 -9.65 -3.38 26.87
C ILE A 20 -8.77 -3.94 28.00
N LYS A 21 -9.24 -3.74 29.23
CA LYS A 21 -8.52 -4.23 30.44
C LYS A 21 -8.21 -5.72 30.33
N GLY A 22 -6.94 -6.09 30.52
CA GLY A 22 -6.45 -7.46 30.41
C GLY A 22 -6.04 -7.88 28.99
N LEU A 23 -6.08 -6.97 28.01
CA LEU A 23 -5.58 -7.25 26.65
C LEU A 23 -4.39 -6.36 26.26
N GLU A 24 -3.93 -5.49 27.13
CA GLU A 24 -2.92 -4.47 26.84
C GLU A 24 -1.55 -5.05 26.43
N SER A 25 -1.26 -6.27 26.83
CA SER A 25 0.00 -6.97 26.51
C SER A 25 -0.19 -8.22 25.67
N ILE A 26 -1.35 -8.36 25.03
CA ILE A 26 -1.62 -9.58 24.26
C ILE A 26 -0.83 -9.60 22.95
N ASN A 27 -0.23 -10.77 22.66
CA ASN A 27 0.42 -11.04 21.39
C ASN A 27 -0.33 -12.19 20.71
N LEU A 28 -0.75 -11.97 19.47
CA LEU A 28 -1.40 -12.98 18.66
C LEU A 28 -0.54 -13.24 17.41
N PRO A 29 -0.51 -14.48 16.92
CA PRO A 29 0.31 -14.85 15.77
C PRO A 29 -0.13 -14.09 14.51
N GLU A 30 0.81 -13.93 13.57
CA GLU A 30 0.49 -13.43 12.23
C GLU A 30 -0.32 -14.48 11.47
N GLU A 31 -1.40 -14.03 10.82
CA GLU A 31 -2.16 -14.84 9.87
C GLU A 31 -2.29 -14.09 8.54
N ASN A 32 -2.27 -14.87 7.44
CA ASN A 32 -2.37 -14.35 6.09
C ASN A 32 -3.63 -14.87 5.42
N LEU A 33 -4.37 -13.97 4.76
CA LEU A 33 -5.37 -14.32 3.76
C LEU A 33 -4.71 -14.24 2.39
N THR A 34 -4.72 -15.32 1.63
CA THR A 34 -4.13 -15.39 0.28
C THR A 34 -5.20 -15.57 -0.79
N ASN A 35 -4.89 -15.13 -2.01
CA ASN A 35 -5.70 -15.46 -3.18
C ASN A 35 -5.36 -16.86 -3.72
N GLU A 36 -6.08 -17.30 -4.74
CA GLU A 36 -5.89 -18.61 -5.40
C GLU A 36 -4.47 -18.81 -5.97
N SER A 37 -3.75 -17.73 -6.24
CA SER A 37 -2.37 -17.75 -6.71
C SER A 37 -1.34 -17.73 -5.57
N GLY A 38 -1.77 -17.80 -4.31
CA GLY A 38 -0.89 -17.80 -3.14
C GLY A 38 -0.34 -16.43 -2.76
N ASN A 39 -0.81 -15.34 -3.36
CA ASN A 39 -0.37 -13.99 -3.00
C ASN A 39 -1.22 -13.41 -1.86
N ASP A 40 -0.56 -12.75 -0.91
CA ASP A 40 -1.23 -12.17 0.26
C ASP A 40 -2.24 -11.09 -0.16
N ILE A 41 -3.51 -11.31 0.20
CA ILE A 41 -4.57 -10.28 0.19
C ILE A 41 -4.46 -9.44 1.45
N MET A 42 -4.29 -10.10 2.60
CA MET A 42 -4.20 -9.45 3.91
C MET A 42 -3.22 -10.18 4.82
N LYS A 43 -2.51 -9.41 5.63
CA LYS A 43 -1.74 -9.89 6.77
C LYS A 43 -2.28 -9.25 8.02
N ILE A 44 -2.53 -10.03 9.06
CA ILE A 44 -3.03 -9.55 10.35
C ILE A 44 -2.20 -10.11 11.49
N SER A 45 -1.89 -9.28 12.48
CA SER A 45 -1.19 -9.67 13.70
C SER A 45 -1.53 -8.74 14.86
N CYS A 46 -1.33 -9.19 16.08
CA CYS A 46 -1.44 -8.36 17.27
C CYS A 46 -0.16 -8.48 18.10
N TRP A 47 0.46 -7.34 18.40
CA TRP A 47 1.66 -7.27 19.20
C TRP A 47 1.57 -6.17 20.27
N GLY A 48 1.83 -6.52 21.54
CA GLY A 48 1.72 -5.58 22.67
C GLY A 48 0.33 -4.92 22.77
N GLY A 49 -0.73 -5.69 22.51
CA GLY A 49 -2.10 -5.18 22.49
C GLY A 49 -2.46 -4.32 21.27
N LYS A 50 -1.54 -4.14 20.32
CA LYS A 50 -1.77 -3.40 19.08
C LYS A 50 -2.08 -4.35 17.94
N LEU A 51 -3.32 -4.36 17.51
CA LEU A 51 -3.75 -5.07 16.31
C LEU A 51 -3.35 -4.29 15.05
N SER A 52 -2.73 -4.96 14.09
CA SER A 52 -2.34 -4.38 12.82
C SER A 52 -2.75 -5.29 11.69
N ALA A 53 -3.33 -4.72 10.64
CA ALA A 53 -3.65 -5.43 9.41
C ALA A 53 -3.14 -4.64 8.20
N TYR A 54 -2.52 -5.33 7.25
CA TYR A 54 -2.15 -4.79 5.95
C TYR A 54 -3.00 -5.46 4.87
N VAL A 55 -3.66 -4.66 4.04
CA VAL A 55 -4.52 -5.14 2.94
C VAL A 55 -3.93 -4.73 1.61
N ASN A 56 -3.73 -5.70 0.72
CA ASN A 56 -3.30 -5.48 -0.66
C ASN A 56 -4.51 -5.54 -1.59
N LEU A 57 -5.08 -4.40 -1.93
CA LEU A 57 -6.29 -4.32 -2.76
C LEU A 57 -6.14 -4.97 -4.14
N PRO A 58 -5.03 -4.79 -4.89
CA PRO A 58 -4.85 -5.50 -6.15
C PRO A 58 -4.91 -7.02 -6.03
N ASN A 59 -4.29 -7.61 -5.00
CA ASN A 59 -4.30 -9.06 -4.81
C ASN A 59 -5.67 -9.61 -4.42
N ALA A 60 -6.54 -8.78 -3.84
CA ALA A 60 -7.91 -9.18 -3.50
C ALA A 60 -8.80 -9.42 -4.74
N ILE A 61 -8.42 -8.88 -5.91
CA ILE A 61 -9.21 -8.96 -7.14
C ILE A 61 -8.45 -9.49 -8.36
N ARG A 62 -7.14 -9.70 -8.22
CA ARG A 62 -6.22 -10.17 -9.28
C ARG A 62 -5.21 -11.17 -8.73
N PRO A 63 -4.60 -11.98 -9.61
CA PRO A 63 -3.57 -12.93 -9.18
C PRO A 63 -2.29 -12.26 -8.67
N ASN A 64 -2.04 -10.97 -8.99
CA ASN A 64 -0.85 -10.24 -8.54
C ASN A 64 -1.07 -8.72 -8.53
N ASN A 65 -0.09 -7.97 -7.98
CA ASN A 65 -0.14 -6.51 -7.86
C ASN A 65 0.68 -5.77 -8.94
N VAL A 66 0.96 -6.37 -10.07
CA VAL A 66 1.65 -5.67 -11.17
C VAL A 66 0.79 -4.52 -11.69
N GLN A 67 -0.51 -4.77 -11.83
CA GLN A 67 -1.50 -3.74 -12.12
C GLN A 67 -2.11 -3.23 -10.82
N PRO A 68 -2.06 -1.90 -10.55
CA PRO A 68 -2.66 -1.34 -9.35
C PRO A 68 -4.19 -1.43 -9.39
N PHE A 69 -4.81 -1.28 -8.24
CA PHE A 69 -6.26 -1.16 -8.11
C PHE A 69 -6.74 0.10 -8.85
N GLN A 70 -7.60 -0.05 -9.84
CA GLN A 70 -8.05 1.01 -10.75
C GLN A 70 -9.46 1.51 -10.42
N LEU A 71 -9.86 2.65 -11.01
CA LEU A 71 -11.23 3.17 -10.88
C LEU A 71 -12.29 2.16 -11.32
N SER A 72 -12.01 1.37 -12.36
CA SER A 72 -12.91 0.30 -12.82
C SER A 72 -13.09 -0.81 -11.77
N ASP A 73 -12.12 -0.99 -10.88
CA ASP A 73 -12.16 -2.01 -9.83
C ASP A 73 -13.01 -1.60 -8.63
N CYS A 74 -13.34 -0.30 -8.52
CA CYS A 74 -14.16 0.22 -7.43
C CYS A 74 -15.55 -0.46 -7.32
N ILE A 75 -16.01 -1.11 -8.38
CA ILE A 75 -17.25 -1.90 -8.33
C ILE A 75 -17.12 -3.10 -7.39
N LYS A 76 -15.90 -3.60 -7.17
CA LYS A 76 -15.60 -4.76 -6.31
C LYS A 76 -15.22 -4.36 -4.89
N ILE A 77 -15.14 -3.07 -4.57
CA ILE A 77 -14.60 -2.62 -3.29
C ILE A 77 -15.40 -3.12 -2.08
N GLU A 78 -16.72 -3.23 -2.23
CA GLU A 78 -17.58 -3.75 -1.15
C GLU A 78 -17.34 -5.24 -0.91
N LEU A 79 -17.10 -6.01 -1.97
CA LEU A 79 -16.73 -7.42 -1.84
C LEU A 79 -15.40 -7.55 -1.08
N VAL A 80 -14.39 -6.78 -1.46
CA VAL A 80 -13.08 -6.75 -0.79
C VAL A 80 -13.23 -6.35 0.67
N ARG A 81 -14.02 -5.31 0.95
CA ARG A 81 -14.30 -4.88 2.33
C ARG A 81 -14.89 -6.00 3.17
N ASN A 82 -15.90 -6.68 2.65
CA ASN A 82 -16.56 -7.77 3.36
C ASN A 82 -15.61 -8.94 3.62
N GLN A 83 -14.78 -9.33 2.65
CA GLN A 83 -13.75 -10.36 2.84
C GLN A 83 -12.77 -9.97 3.96
N VAL A 84 -12.31 -8.72 3.96
CA VAL A 84 -11.37 -8.21 4.97
C VAL A 84 -12.02 -8.24 6.35
N ILE A 85 -13.24 -7.73 6.49
CA ILE A 85 -13.97 -7.71 7.77
C ILE A 85 -14.19 -9.14 8.30
N GLU A 86 -14.65 -10.06 7.46
CA GLU A 86 -14.88 -11.44 7.87
C GLU A 86 -13.60 -12.15 8.29
N HIS A 87 -12.50 -11.93 7.58
CA HIS A 87 -11.22 -12.52 7.98
C HIS A 87 -10.72 -11.95 9.32
N MET A 88 -10.86 -10.64 9.53
CA MET A 88 -10.50 -10.00 10.79
C MET A 88 -11.39 -10.48 11.93
N ARG A 89 -12.69 -10.63 11.71
CA ARG A 89 -13.63 -11.20 12.68
C ARG A 89 -13.21 -12.61 13.07
N SER A 90 -13.01 -13.47 12.07
CA SER A 90 -12.59 -14.86 12.29
C SER A 90 -11.27 -14.96 13.07
N TYR A 91 -10.29 -14.11 12.72
CA TYR A 91 -9.02 -14.04 13.43
C TYR A 91 -9.21 -13.66 14.90
N LEU A 92 -9.96 -12.59 15.17
CA LEU A 92 -10.18 -12.12 16.54
C LEU A 92 -11.01 -13.11 17.36
N GLN A 93 -12.06 -13.69 16.81
CA GLN A 93 -12.87 -14.73 17.48
C GLN A 93 -12.04 -15.94 17.83
N LYS A 94 -11.20 -16.44 16.90
CA LYS A 94 -10.33 -17.60 17.11
C LYS A 94 -9.37 -17.38 18.26
N HIS A 95 -8.78 -16.20 18.39
CA HIS A 95 -7.71 -15.92 19.34
C HIS A 95 -8.18 -15.28 20.66
N LEU A 96 -9.24 -14.49 20.65
CA LEU A 96 -9.77 -13.83 21.85
C LEU A 96 -10.91 -14.60 22.51
N LYS A 97 -11.60 -15.49 21.77
CA LYS A 97 -12.72 -16.30 22.27
C LYS A 97 -13.76 -15.43 23.00
N ASP A 98 -14.01 -15.72 24.28
CA ASP A 98 -15.00 -15.00 25.11
C ASP A 98 -14.66 -13.53 25.35
N LYS A 99 -13.43 -13.10 25.05
CA LYS A 99 -13.01 -11.68 25.13
C LYS A 99 -13.26 -10.90 23.85
N TYR A 100 -13.73 -11.56 22.79
CA TYR A 100 -14.04 -10.91 21.53
C TYR A 100 -15.31 -10.04 21.66
N SER A 101 -15.27 -8.86 21.01
CA SER A 101 -16.43 -8.00 20.78
C SER A 101 -16.40 -7.45 19.37
N ASP A 102 -17.55 -7.40 18.69
CA ASP A 102 -17.68 -6.80 17.35
C ASP A 102 -17.31 -5.30 17.35
N GLU A 103 -17.37 -4.64 18.50
CA GLU A 103 -16.92 -3.24 18.65
C GLU A 103 -15.45 -3.04 18.30
N PHE A 104 -14.61 -4.08 18.42
CA PHE A 104 -13.19 -4.00 18.03
C PHE A 104 -13.01 -3.62 16.57
N LEU A 105 -13.86 -4.13 15.68
CA LEU A 105 -13.81 -3.82 14.26
C LEU A 105 -14.20 -2.36 13.99
N SER A 106 -15.19 -1.83 14.70
CA SER A 106 -15.62 -0.44 14.56
C SER A 106 -14.58 0.57 15.09
N MET A 107 -13.74 0.15 16.03
CA MET A 107 -12.65 0.97 16.59
C MET A 107 -11.41 1.01 15.68
N MET A 108 -11.32 0.16 14.65
CA MET A 108 -10.18 0.14 13.75
C MET A 108 -10.16 1.36 12.85
N SER A 109 -8.98 1.95 12.71
CA SER A 109 -8.76 3.08 11.81
C SER A 109 -7.66 2.80 10.80
N VAL A 110 -7.80 3.35 9.61
CA VAL A 110 -6.76 3.33 8.58
C VAL A 110 -5.69 4.35 8.93
N THR A 111 -4.47 3.89 9.17
CA THR A 111 -3.32 4.73 9.55
C THR A 111 -2.34 4.95 8.42
N LYS A 112 -2.48 4.19 7.33
CA LYS A 112 -1.64 4.29 6.15
C LYS A 112 -2.42 3.86 4.90
N MET A 113 -2.25 4.61 3.82
CA MET A 113 -2.86 4.30 2.53
C MET A 113 -1.87 4.55 1.40
N GLU A 114 -1.71 3.60 0.50
CA GLU A 114 -0.80 3.70 -0.62
C GLU A 114 -1.57 3.89 -1.92
N CYS A 115 -1.20 4.91 -2.69
CA CYS A 115 -1.67 5.13 -4.05
C CYS A 115 -0.51 5.05 -5.01
N ASN A 116 -0.71 4.47 -6.16
CA ASN A 116 0.36 4.35 -7.13
C ASN A 116 -0.06 4.66 -8.56
N LEU A 117 0.94 5.04 -9.34
CA LEU A 117 0.87 5.19 -10.79
C LEU A 117 1.96 4.35 -11.41
N THR A 118 1.58 3.44 -12.29
CA THR A 118 2.54 2.69 -13.10
C THR A 118 2.64 3.29 -14.48
N ILE A 119 3.84 3.65 -14.90
CA ILE A 119 4.15 4.30 -16.17
C ILE A 119 5.06 3.38 -16.98
N LYS A 120 4.72 3.14 -18.24
CA LYS A 120 5.62 2.47 -19.19
C LYS A 120 6.46 3.51 -19.91
N CYS A 121 7.77 3.41 -19.80
CA CYS A 121 8.69 4.17 -20.62
C CYS A 121 8.69 3.62 -22.06
N VAL A 122 8.62 4.52 -23.04
CA VAL A 122 8.59 4.19 -24.48
C VAL A 122 9.69 4.93 -25.23
N GLY A 123 10.09 4.41 -26.39
CA GLY A 123 11.20 4.97 -27.15
C GLY A 123 12.51 4.90 -26.38
N ASP A 124 13.31 5.96 -26.42
CA ASP A 124 14.61 6.04 -25.75
C ASP A 124 14.53 6.33 -24.25
N CYS A 125 13.34 6.62 -23.73
CA CYS A 125 13.13 6.88 -22.29
C CYS A 125 13.29 5.60 -21.48
N LYS A 126 14.21 5.60 -20.52
CA LYS A 126 14.47 4.47 -19.61
C LYS A 126 14.00 4.79 -18.19
N PRO A 127 13.66 3.78 -17.38
CA PRO A 127 13.29 3.96 -15.97
C PRO A 127 14.25 4.86 -15.19
N LYS A 128 15.56 4.65 -15.38
CA LYS A 128 16.60 5.44 -14.71
C LYS A 128 16.52 6.94 -14.99
N ASP A 129 16.08 7.34 -16.18
CA ASP A 129 16.04 8.75 -16.57
C ASP A 129 14.88 9.46 -15.86
N VAL A 130 13.75 8.79 -15.74
CA VAL A 130 12.60 9.31 -14.96
C VAL A 130 12.91 9.36 -13.47
N ILE A 131 13.53 8.32 -12.91
CA ILE A 131 13.92 8.30 -11.50
C ILE A 131 14.88 9.46 -11.18
N ARG A 132 15.84 9.76 -12.07
CA ARG A 132 16.77 10.90 -11.91
C ARG A 132 16.06 12.26 -11.97
N LEU A 133 15.00 12.40 -12.77
CA LEU A 133 14.20 13.64 -12.75
C LEU A 133 13.56 13.84 -11.38
N PHE A 134 12.97 12.80 -10.80
CA PHE A 134 12.42 12.88 -9.45
C PHE A 134 13.50 13.13 -8.40
N GLU A 135 14.67 12.47 -8.49
CA GLU A 135 15.78 12.68 -7.57
C GLU A 135 16.19 14.16 -7.52
N ARG A 136 16.28 14.83 -8.67
CA ARG A 136 16.65 16.26 -8.78
C ARG A 136 15.56 17.22 -8.31
N SER A 137 14.31 16.75 -8.27
CA SER A 137 13.15 17.59 -7.89
C SER A 137 12.97 17.72 -6.39
N PHE A 138 13.71 16.96 -5.57
CA PHE A 138 13.58 16.97 -4.12
C PHE A 138 14.91 17.28 -3.42
N ALA A 139 14.84 18.15 -2.42
CA ALA A 139 16.03 18.55 -1.63
C ALA A 139 16.62 17.40 -0.80
N LYS A 140 15.79 16.45 -0.39
CA LYS A 140 16.21 15.28 0.42
C LYS A 140 15.60 14.01 -0.14
N VAL A 141 16.45 13.11 -0.61
CA VAL A 141 16.04 11.79 -1.08
C VAL A 141 16.88 10.69 -0.44
N THR A 142 16.25 9.57 -0.13
CA THR A 142 16.92 8.31 0.17
C THR A 142 16.95 7.49 -1.10
N VAL A 143 18.12 7.02 -1.52
CA VAL A 143 18.28 6.22 -2.72
C VAL A 143 18.26 4.73 -2.38
N TYR A 144 17.85 3.92 -3.34
CA TYR A 144 17.92 2.46 -3.24
C TYR A 144 19.37 2.03 -3.00
N LYS A 145 19.53 1.03 -2.14
CA LYS A 145 20.84 0.47 -1.77
C LYS A 145 20.85 -1.02 -2.07
N GLU A 146 21.95 -1.49 -2.61
CA GLU A 146 22.21 -2.89 -2.88
C GLU A 146 23.46 -3.32 -2.12
N THR A 147 23.39 -4.45 -1.43
CA THR A 147 24.53 -5.02 -0.72
C THR A 147 25.10 -6.15 -1.55
N ASP A 148 26.38 -6.07 -1.89
CA ASP A 148 27.08 -7.10 -2.63
C ASP A 148 27.36 -8.35 -1.75
N PRO A 149 27.81 -9.48 -2.34
CA PRO A 149 28.13 -10.71 -1.60
C PRO A 149 29.19 -10.52 -0.51
N ASN A 150 30.01 -9.48 -0.61
CA ASN A 150 31.06 -9.15 0.36
C ASN A 150 30.55 -8.25 1.52
N GLY A 151 29.24 -7.98 1.54
CA GLY A 151 28.62 -7.14 2.57
C GLY A 151 28.74 -5.63 2.33
N LYS A 152 29.35 -5.18 1.21
CA LYS A 152 29.50 -3.76 0.91
C LYS A 152 28.23 -3.21 0.28
N THR A 153 27.71 -2.12 0.83
CA THR A 153 26.50 -1.46 0.36
C THR A 153 26.80 -0.38 -0.68
N HIS A 154 26.17 -0.48 -1.83
CA HIS A 154 26.27 0.45 -2.95
C HIS A 154 24.96 1.22 -3.13
N ARG A 155 25.06 2.54 -3.36
CA ARG A 155 23.91 3.39 -3.70
C ARG A 155 23.55 3.16 -5.18
N LYS A 156 22.28 2.90 -5.46
CA LYS A 156 21.73 2.62 -6.81
C LYS A 156 20.54 3.55 -7.09
N PRO A 157 20.77 4.87 -7.25
CA PRO A 157 19.67 5.82 -7.49
C PRO A 157 18.85 5.48 -8.73
N GLU A 158 19.46 4.85 -9.73
CA GLU A 158 18.79 4.39 -10.95
C GLU A 158 17.74 3.29 -10.73
N ARG A 159 17.72 2.68 -9.54
CA ARG A 159 16.75 1.64 -9.16
C ARG A 159 15.57 2.19 -8.38
N GLY A 160 15.78 3.28 -7.66
CA GLY A 160 14.68 3.92 -6.93
C GLY A 160 15.13 4.96 -5.93
N ILE A 161 14.21 5.83 -5.63
CA ILE A 161 14.35 6.88 -4.61
C ILE A 161 13.13 6.92 -3.72
N THR A 162 13.32 7.44 -2.52
CA THR A 162 12.25 7.73 -1.55
C THR A 162 12.47 9.11 -0.97
N THR A 163 11.41 9.90 -0.90
CA THR A 163 11.39 11.17 -0.14
C THR A 163 10.17 11.18 0.77
N THR A 164 10.23 11.94 1.86
CA THR A 164 9.19 11.90 2.89
C THR A 164 8.97 13.27 3.52
N LYS A 165 7.72 13.56 3.87
CA LYS A 165 7.34 14.57 4.84
C LYS A 165 6.86 13.83 6.09
N PRO A 166 7.59 13.91 7.21
CA PRO A 166 7.29 13.12 8.40
C PRO A 166 5.83 13.22 8.84
N HIS A 167 5.24 12.09 9.18
CA HIS A 167 3.84 11.94 9.62
C HIS A 167 2.76 12.30 8.58
N GLU A 168 3.13 12.82 7.40
CA GLU A 168 2.16 13.20 6.36
C GLU A 168 2.19 12.24 5.19
N TRP A 169 3.32 12.11 4.51
CA TRP A 169 3.42 11.26 3.32
C TRP A 169 4.83 10.75 3.04
N VAL A 170 4.89 9.68 2.26
CA VAL A 170 6.11 9.14 1.66
C VAL A 170 5.88 9.00 0.16
N LEU A 171 6.80 9.51 -0.65
CA LEU A 171 6.83 9.29 -2.10
C LEU A 171 7.96 8.32 -2.42
N LYS A 172 7.63 7.25 -3.15
CA LYS A 172 8.60 6.29 -3.68
C LYS A 172 8.51 6.29 -5.20
N VAL A 173 9.65 6.33 -5.87
CA VAL A 173 9.75 6.19 -7.33
C VAL A 173 10.78 5.12 -7.63
N TYR A 174 10.40 4.09 -8.35
CA TYR A 174 11.30 2.96 -8.57
C TYR A 174 11.02 2.19 -9.88
N ASP A 175 12.06 1.47 -10.34
CA ASP A 175 11.98 0.54 -11.46
C ASP A 175 11.14 -0.69 -11.07
N LYS A 176 9.87 -0.69 -11.47
CA LYS A 176 8.92 -1.76 -11.17
C LYS A 176 9.29 -3.06 -11.90
N THR A 177 9.85 -2.97 -13.09
CA THR A 177 10.33 -4.16 -13.82
C THR A 177 11.45 -4.86 -13.05
N PHE A 178 12.43 -4.10 -12.59
CA PHE A 178 13.54 -4.63 -11.79
C PHE A 178 13.03 -5.27 -10.49
N GLN A 179 12.17 -4.58 -9.74
CA GLN A 179 11.56 -5.09 -8.50
C GLN A 179 10.84 -6.42 -8.71
N GLN A 180 10.03 -6.52 -9.76
CA GLN A 180 9.26 -7.73 -10.05
C GLN A 180 10.16 -8.90 -10.47
N ARG A 181 11.21 -8.63 -11.23
CA ARG A 181 12.17 -9.67 -11.62
C ARG A 181 12.96 -10.19 -10.43
N GLN A 182 13.34 -9.32 -9.49
CA GLN A 182 13.96 -9.75 -8.22
C GLN A 182 13.02 -10.63 -7.39
N ALA A 183 11.71 -10.37 -7.44
CA ALA A 183 10.68 -11.19 -6.78
C ALA A 183 10.33 -12.49 -7.56
N GLY A 184 11.09 -12.84 -8.61
CA GLY A 184 10.89 -14.06 -9.39
C GLY A 184 9.86 -13.94 -10.53
N ASN A 185 9.24 -12.79 -10.74
CA ASN A 185 8.30 -12.59 -11.84
C ASN A 185 9.05 -12.23 -13.14
N LEU A 186 9.48 -13.24 -13.89
CA LEU A 186 10.24 -13.06 -15.12
C LEU A 186 9.38 -12.61 -16.32
N LYS A 187 8.06 -12.78 -16.25
CA LYS A 187 7.13 -12.42 -17.33
C LYS A 187 6.62 -10.98 -17.25
N VAL A 188 7.16 -10.18 -16.33
CA VAL A 188 6.76 -8.78 -16.21
C VAL A 188 7.16 -7.97 -17.43
N GLU A 189 6.28 -7.03 -17.82
CA GLU A 189 6.55 -6.08 -18.89
C GLU A 189 7.80 -5.23 -18.58
N SER A 190 8.63 -4.97 -19.58
CA SER A 190 9.86 -4.17 -19.44
C SER A 190 9.57 -2.66 -19.33
N ASN A 191 10.53 -1.93 -18.78
CA ASN A 191 10.53 -0.47 -18.68
C ASN A 191 9.34 0.12 -17.92
N LEU A 192 8.89 -0.56 -16.86
CA LEU A 192 7.87 -0.05 -15.96
C LEU A 192 8.51 0.73 -14.81
N ILE A 193 7.95 1.91 -14.54
CA ILE A 193 8.22 2.69 -13.34
C ILE A 193 6.96 2.68 -12.49
N ARG A 194 7.14 2.60 -11.18
CA ARG A 194 6.07 2.87 -10.23
C ARG A 194 6.39 4.11 -9.42
N VAL A 195 5.40 5.00 -9.35
CA VAL A 195 5.35 6.14 -8.45
C VAL A 195 4.32 5.80 -7.39
N GLU A 196 4.73 5.68 -6.14
CA GLU A 196 3.85 5.41 -5.00
C GLU A 196 3.80 6.61 -4.09
N LEU A 197 2.61 7.10 -3.79
CA LEU A 197 2.37 8.08 -2.76
C LEU A 197 1.68 7.39 -1.59
N VAL A 198 2.36 7.38 -0.46
CA VAL A 198 1.88 6.79 0.79
C VAL A 198 1.40 7.91 1.68
N PHE A 199 0.11 7.96 1.96
CA PHE A 199 -0.47 8.85 2.95
C PHE A 199 -0.35 8.24 4.33
N LEU A 200 0.12 9.04 5.28
CA LEU A 200 0.27 8.67 6.68
C LEU A 200 -0.84 9.31 7.52
N ASP A 201 -0.93 8.90 8.76
CA ASP A 201 -2.02 9.19 9.68
C ASP A 201 -2.47 10.65 9.68
N ARG A 202 -1.54 11.62 9.84
CA ARG A 202 -1.86 13.06 9.85
C ARG A 202 -2.47 13.56 8.53
N MET A 203 -2.04 13.00 7.40
CA MET A 203 -2.62 13.35 6.11
C MET A 203 -4.00 12.73 5.94
N LEU A 204 -4.18 11.49 6.39
CA LEU A 204 -5.47 10.82 6.37
C LEU A 204 -6.49 11.53 7.27
N ASP A 205 -6.06 12.06 8.42
CA ASP A 205 -6.93 12.91 9.28
C ASP A 205 -7.45 14.15 8.55
N ARG A 206 -6.60 14.81 7.77
CA ARG A 206 -7.02 15.96 6.97
C ARG A 206 -7.96 15.60 5.83
N MET A 207 -7.79 14.40 5.23
CA MET A 207 -8.59 13.97 4.08
C MET A 207 -9.96 13.45 4.49
N TYR A 208 -10.04 12.72 5.58
CA TYR A 208 -11.24 11.98 6.00
C TYR A 208 -11.81 12.47 7.33
N SER A 209 -11.19 13.49 7.95
CA SER A 209 -11.54 13.98 9.29
C SER A 209 -11.48 12.84 10.32
N SER A 210 -12.51 12.67 11.16
CA SER A 210 -12.58 11.56 12.12
C SER A 210 -13.07 10.23 11.52
N LYS A 211 -13.44 10.21 10.23
CA LYS A 211 -14.02 9.04 9.57
C LYS A 211 -12.93 8.23 8.85
N LYS A 212 -12.09 7.54 9.61
CA LYS A 212 -11.04 6.68 9.09
C LYS A 212 -11.28 5.20 9.38
N SER A 213 -12.51 4.80 9.63
CA SER A 213 -12.82 3.39 9.83
C SER A 213 -12.63 2.62 8.52
N LEU A 214 -12.52 1.31 8.64
CA LEU A 214 -12.48 0.43 7.48
C LEU A 214 -13.72 0.61 6.59
N GLU A 215 -14.87 0.77 7.20
CA GLU A 215 -16.15 0.95 6.51
C GLU A 215 -16.23 2.28 5.75
N ASP A 216 -15.67 3.35 6.30
CA ASP A 216 -15.65 4.67 5.65
C ASP A 216 -14.67 4.72 4.47
N ILE A 217 -13.48 4.12 4.62
CA ILE A 217 -12.40 4.22 3.65
C ILE A 217 -12.53 3.21 2.51
N LEU A 218 -12.95 1.97 2.78
CA LEU A 218 -13.21 0.96 1.74
C LEU A 218 -14.58 1.15 1.09
N THR A 219 -14.84 2.35 0.61
CA THR A 219 -16.01 2.69 -0.18
C THR A 219 -15.61 3.14 -1.58
N ARG A 220 -16.49 2.92 -2.55
CA ARG A 220 -16.30 3.40 -3.92
C ARG A 220 -16.00 4.90 -3.97
N LYS A 221 -16.73 5.69 -3.18
CA LYS A 221 -16.57 7.14 -3.10
C LYS A 221 -15.19 7.53 -2.57
N ALA A 222 -14.77 6.95 -1.44
CA ALA A 222 -13.49 7.29 -0.81
C ALA A 222 -12.29 6.91 -1.71
N ILE A 223 -12.29 5.70 -2.28
CA ILE A 223 -11.23 5.25 -3.19
C ILE A 223 -11.21 6.09 -4.47
N LYS A 224 -12.38 6.40 -5.04
CA LYS A 224 -12.45 7.25 -6.22
C LYS A 224 -11.89 8.65 -5.94
N THR A 225 -12.29 9.27 -4.83
CA THR A 225 -11.77 10.59 -4.42
C THR A 225 -10.23 10.55 -4.28
N LEU A 226 -9.70 9.50 -3.67
CA LEU A 226 -8.27 9.32 -3.52
C LEU A 226 -7.53 9.24 -4.87
N ILE A 227 -8.02 8.40 -5.78
CA ILE A 227 -7.40 8.20 -7.10
C ILE A 227 -7.50 9.49 -7.93
N ASP A 228 -8.66 10.13 -7.98
CA ASP A 228 -8.89 11.31 -8.82
C ASP A 228 -8.16 12.55 -8.29
N GLN A 229 -8.28 12.84 -7.00
CA GLN A 229 -7.78 14.08 -6.41
C GLN A 229 -6.30 14.04 -6.08
N TYR A 230 -5.86 12.97 -5.44
CA TYR A 230 -4.53 12.93 -4.83
C TYR A 230 -3.49 12.24 -5.69
N HIS A 231 -3.87 11.18 -6.36
CA HIS A 231 -2.96 10.45 -7.22
C HIS A 231 -2.57 11.29 -8.44
N MET A 232 -3.55 11.80 -9.19
CA MET A 232 -3.29 12.63 -10.38
C MET A 232 -2.71 13.99 -10.04
N GLY A 233 -3.28 14.65 -9.05
CA GLY A 233 -2.85 15.98 -8.62
C GLY A 233 -1.46 15.99 -7.99
N SER A 234 -1.06 14.94 -7.30
CA SER A 234 0.27 14.85 -6.70
C SER A 234 1.36 14.71 -7.74
N ILE A 235 1.13 13.93 -8.80
CA ILE A 235 2.12 13.77 -9.89
C ILE A 235 2.24 15.04 -10.73
N GLN A 236 1.16 15.76 -10.98
CA GLN A 236 1.19 17.03 -11.72
C GLN A 236 1.94 18.14 -10.97
N LYS A 237 1.97 18.09 -9.64
CA LYS A 237 2.70 19.09 -8.81
C LYS A 237 4.19 18.78 -8.62
N ILE A 238 4.64 17.64 -9.07
CA ILE A 238 6.04 17.16 -8.93
C ILE A 238 6.84 17.43 -10.22
N GLY A 239 6.14 17.74 -11.31
CA GLY A 239 6.75 18.05 -12.62
C GLY A 239 7.13 19.51 -12.78
#